data_6ab73e38955276498d959c266e3ed1ac
#
_entry.id   6ab73e38955276498d959c266e3ed1ac
#
_cell.length_a   1.000
_cell.length_b   1.000
_cell.length_c   1.000
_cell.angle_alpha   90.00
_cell.angle_beta   90.00
_cell.angle_gamma   90.00
#
_symmetry.space_group_name_H-M   'P 1'
#
loop_
_entity.id
_entity.type
_entity.pdbx_description
1 polymer ?
#
loop_
_entity_poly.entity_id
_entity_poly.type
_entity_poly.pdbx_seq_one_letter_code
_entity_poly.pdbx_strand_id
1 'polypeptide(L)'
;MKRKSRMMIAIGAAVLAVLGDAATSAQDKYTVQVPGGLAFSEFRGYEGWQVVSISQSDHLMAVIVANPVMIQAYQAGIPGNGRPLPDGAKMAKIHWNPKKNETAPGQPTVAGPLHDIDFMVKDAKRFADSSG
;
A
#
# COMPACT_ATOMS: atom_id res chain seq x y z
N MET A 1 72.49 43.73 -13.45
CA MET A 1 71.54 42.74 -14.04
C MET A 1 70.42 42.48 -13.06
N LYS A 2 69.19 42.96 -13.35
CA LYS A 2 68.03 42.82 -12.45
C LYS A 2 67.22 41.63 -12.92
N ARG A 3 67.21 40.54 -12.14
CA ARG A 3 66.29 39.37 -12.36
C ARG A 3 64.90 39.72 -11.87
N LYS A 4 63.94 39.82 -12.79
CA LYS A 4 62.51 39.92 -12.49
C LYS A 4 61.96 38.56 -12.12
N SER A 5 61.63 38.38 -10.85
CA SER A 5 60.91 37.23 -10.36
C SER A 5 59.45 37.32 -10.83
N ARG A 6 58.99 36.34 -11.63
CA ARG A 6 57.60 36.21 -12.03
C ARG A 6 56.92 35.34 -10.99
N MET A 7 56.05 35.96 -10.22
CA MET A 7 55.18 35.32 -9.25
C MET A 7 54.02 34.68 -10.02
N MET A 8 54.01 33.35 -10.12
CA MET A 8 52.87 32.59 -10.62
C MET A 8 51.84 32.47 -9.52
N ILE A 9 50.68 33.11 -9.70
CA ILE A 9 49.49 32.88 -8.87
C ILE A 9 48.78 31.68 -9.42
N ALA A 10 48.85 30.54 -8.70
CA ALA A 10 48.03 29.39 -8.97
C ALA A 10 46.63 29.62 -8.41
N ILE A 11 45.67 29.84 -9.30
CA ILE A 11 44.25 29.88 -8.93
C ILE A 11 43.78 28.43 -8.84
N GLY A 12 43.68 27.92 -7.62
CA GLY A 12 43.05 26.64 -7.33
C GLY A 12 41.54 26.78 -7.46
N ALA A 13 40.97 26.24 -8.53
CA ALA A 13 39.53 26.10 -8.66
C ALA A 13 39.07 24.98 -7.73
N ALA A 14 38.47 25.32 -6.60
CA ALA A 14 37.76 24.39 -5.73
C ALA A 14 36.44 24.05 -6.42
N VAL A 15 36.37 22.87 -7.03
CA VAL A 15 35.12 22.29 -7.48
C VAL A 15 34.38 21.75 -6.26
N LEU A 16 33.42 22.51 -5.74
CA LEU A 16 32.44 22.00 -4.80
C LEU A 16 31.52 21.05 -5.58
N ALA A 17 31.76 19.74 -5.44
CA ALA A 17 30.80 18.74 -5.80
C ALA A 17 29.63 18.82 -4.81
N VAL A 18 28.56 19.52 -5.20
CA VAL A 18 27.27 19.44 -4.52
C VAL A 18 26.72 18.04 -4.85
N LEU A 19 26.96 17.08 -3.96
CA LEU A 19 26.22 15.84 -3.92
C LEU A 19 24.80 16.23 -3.50
N GLY A 20 23.97 16.50 -4.50
CA GLY A 20 22.55 16.60 -4.31
C GLY A 20 22.08 15.20 -3.90
N ASP A 21 21.76 15.02 -2.62
CA ASP A 21 20.91 13.93 -2.18
C ASP A 21 19.60 14.07 -2.96
N ALA A 22 19.49 13.31 -4.04
CA ALA A 22 18.20 13.04 -4.65
C ALA A 22 17.45 12.24 -3.58
N ALA A 23 16.73 12.94 -2.70
CA ALA A 23 15.68 12.35 -1.91
C ALA A 23 14.73 11.70 -2.93
N THR A 24 14.86 10.41 -3.14
CA THR A 24 13.85 9.61 -3.82
C THR A 24 12.62 9.73 -2.95
N SER A 25 11.78 10.71 -3.26
CA SER A 25 10.44 10.83 -2.71
C SER A 25 9.78 9.48 -2.97
N ALA A 26 9.58 8.71 -1.91
CA ALA A 26 8.82 7.48 -2.01
C ALA A 26 7.47 7.87 -2.63
N GLN A 27 7.21 7.37 -3.84
CA GLN A 27 5.97 7.67 -4.54
C GLN A 27 4.81 7.29 -3.62
N ASP A 28 3.90 8.23 -3.36
CA ASP A 28 2.72 7.96 -2.55
C ASP A 28 1.96 6.78 -3.20
N LYS A 29 1.83 5.66 -2.48
CA LYS A 29 1.14 4.46 -2.96
C LYS A 29 -0.26 4.75 -3.51
N TYR A 30 -0.89 5.81 -3.05
CA TYR A 30 -2.23 6.21 -3.48
C TYR A 30 -2.26 6.92 -4.85
N THR A 31 -1.13 7.15 -5.50
CA THR A 31 -1.07 7.62 -6.90
C THR A 31 -1.19 6.49 -7.91
N VAL A 32 -1.06 5.24 -7.47
CA VAL A 32 -1.17 4.05 -8.32
C VAL A 32 -2.62 3.88 -8.79
N GLN A 33 -2.80 3.68 -10.09
CA GLN A 33 -4.07 3.27 -10.68
C GLN A 33 -4.01 1.79 -11.06
N VAL A 34 -5.11 1.08 -10.81
CA VAL A 34 -5.25 -0.33 -11.16
C VAL A 34 -6.11 -0.49 -12.42
N PRO A 35 -6.04 -1.64 -13.11
CA PRO A 35 -6.91 -1.94 -14.25
C PRO A 35 -8.38 -1.72 -13.94
N GLY A 36 -9.16 -1.28 -14.92
CA GLY A 36 -10.58 -0.96 -14.75
C GLY A 36 -10.86 0.46 -14.26
N GLY A 37 -9.81 1.31 -14.22
CA GLY A 37 -9.95 2.74 -13.85
C GLY A 37 -10.14 2.98 -12.35
N LEU A 38 -9.93 1.97 -11.50
CA LEU A 38 -9.87 2.15 -10.05
C LEU A 38 -8.56 2.85 -9.67
N ALA A 39 -8.63 3.87 -8.83
CA ALA A 39 -7.45 4.48 -8.25
C ALA A 39 -7.22 3.93 -6.83
N PHE A 40 -5.99 3.67 -6.46
CA PHE A 40 -5.67 3.21 -5.11
C PHE A 40 -6.12 4.22 -4.03
N SER A 41 -6.17 5.52 -4.39
CA SER A 41 -6.70 6.58 -3.53
C SER A 41 -8.16 6.36 -3.09
N GLU A 42 -8.96 5.59 -3.85
CA GLU A 42 -10.34 5.25 -3.48
C GLU A 42 -10.42 4.33 -2.25
N PHE A 43 -9.32 3.67 -1.91
CA PHE A 43 -9.20 2.78 -0.77
C PHE A 43 -8.40 3.39 0.39
N ARG A 44 -8.12 4.70 0.34
CA ARG A 44 -7.37 5.40 1.38
C ARG A 44 -7.98 5.14 2.77
N GLY A 45 -7.11 4.80 3.73
CA GLY A 45 -7.52 4.48 5.09
C GLY A 45 -7.99 3.03 5.30
N TYR A 46 -7.81 2.14 4.30
CA TYR A 46 -8.20 0.72 4.42
C TYR A 46 -7.52 0.03 5.61
N GLU A 47 -6.36 0.50 6.04
CA GLU A 47 -5.63 -0.03 7.19
C GLU A 47 -6.41 0.13 8.51
N GLY A 48 -7.31 1.11 8.58
CA GLY A 48 -8.18 1.37 9.73
C GLY A 48 -9.58 0.77 9.59
N TRP A 49 -9.86 0.00 8.52
CA TRP A 49 -11.16 -0.65 8.36
C TRP A 49 -11.33 -1.82 9.34
N GLN A 50 -12.59 -2.19 9.58
CA GLN A 50 -12.91 -3.29 10.51
C GLN A 50 -12.52 -4.64 9.92
N VAL A 51 -11.88 -5.47 10.74
CA VAL A 51 -11.55 -6.86 10.37
C VAL A 51 -12.84 -7.68 10.26
N VAL A 52 -12.97 -8.39 9.14
CA VAL A 52 -14.07 -9.31 8.85
C VAL A 52 -13.63 -10.76 9.02
N SER A 53 -12.43 -11.10 8.55
CA SER A 53 -11.93 -12.47 8.56
C SER A 53 -10.41 -12.49 8.59
N ILE A 54 -9.85 -13.55 9.17
CA ILE A 54 -8.43 -13.87 9.15
C ILE A 54 -8.30 -15.31 8.65
N SER A 55 -7.34 -15.56 7.78
CA SER A 55 -7.05 -16.90 7.28
C SER A 55 -5.54 -17.11 7.12
N GLN A 56 -5.13 -18.37 7.20
CA GLN A 56 -3.76 -18.78 6.94
C GLN A 56 -3.77 -20.06 6.10
N SER A 57 -2.94 -20.08 5.07
CA SER A 57 -2.54 -21.26 4.31
C SER A 57 -1.06 -21.54 4.53
N ASP A 58 -0.52 -22.57 3.87
CA ASP A 58 0.93 -22.88 3.95
C ASP A 58 1.81 -21.76 3.42
N HIS A 59 1.28 -20.91 2.53
CA HIS A 59 2.06 -19.92 1.80
C HIS A 59 1.68 -18.47 2.12
N LEU A 60 0.46 -18.22 2.59
CA LEU A 60 -0.05 -16.88 2.83
C LEU A 60 -0.83 -16.79 4.14
N MET A 61 -0.62 -15.68 4.83
CA MET A 61 -1.49 -15.20 5.89
C MET A 61 -2.29 -14.03 5.35
N ALA A 62 -3.61 -14.02 5.57
CA ALA A 62 -4.47 -12.98 5.04
C ALA A 62 -5.45 -12.44 6.08
N VAL A 63 -5.74 -11.14 5.97
CA VAL A 63 -6.84 -10.49 6.67
C VAL A 63 -7.75 -9.81 5.66
N ILE A 64 -9.06 -9.92 5.86
CA ILE A 64 -10.04 -9.13 5.13
C ILE A 64 -10.53 -8.02 6.05
N VAL A 65 -10.43 -6.80 5.57
CA VAL A 65 -10.97 -5.61 6.21
C VAL A 65 -12.04 -4.96 5.33
N ALA A 66 -13.04 -4.34 5.95
CA ALA A 66 -14.16 -3.75 5.25
C ALA A 66 -14.51 -2.37 5.78
N ASN A 67 -14.94 -1.48 4.86
CA ASN A 67 -15.35 -0.13 5.23
C ASN A 67 -16.70 -0.13 5.95
N PRO A 68 -17.10 0.99 6.59
CA PRO A 68 -18.36 1.06 7.36
C PRO A 68 -19.60 0.69 6.55
N VAL A 69 -19.65 1.03 5.25
CA VAL A 69 -20.79 0.69 4.37
C VAL A 69 -20.93 -0.83 4.24
N MET A 70 -19.83 -1.53 4.00
CA MET A 70 -19.82 -3.00 3.91
C MET A 70 -20.16 -3.66 5.24
N ILE A 71 -19.63 -3.13 6.36
CA ILE A 71 -19.91 -3.68 7.70
C ILE A 71 -21.39 -3.56 8.06
N GLN A 72 -22.01 -2.40 7.79
CA GLN A 72 -23.44 -2.21 8.03
C GLN A 72 -24.29 -3.16 7.18
N ALA A 73 -23.94 -3.36 5.90
CA ALA A 73 -24.63 -4.30 5.03
C ALA A 73 -24.53 -5.74 5.58
N TYR A 74 -23.33 -6.15 5.98
CA TYR A 74 -23.11 -7.48 6.57
C TYR A 74 -23.94 -7.70 7.85
N GLN A 75 -23.96 -6.73 8.75
CA GLN A 75 -24.76 -6.78 9.98
C GLN A 75 -26.27 -6.84 9.71
N ALA A 76 -26.72 -6.27 8.58
CA ALA A 76 -28.10 -6.36 8.12
C ALA A 76 -28.42 -7.68 7.37
N GLY A 77 -27.48 -8.64 7.34
CA GLY A 77 -27.63 -9.94 6.69
C GLY A 77 -27.45 -9.93 5.18
N ILE A 78 -26.89 -8.87 4.62
CA ILE A 78 -26.63 -8.73 3.18
C ILE A 78 -25.23 -9.32 2.87
N PRO A 79 -25.04 -10.09 1.80
CA PRO A 79 -26.01 -10.52 0.77
C PRO A 79 -26.76 -11.83 1.11
N GLY A 80 -26.54 -12.39 2.28
CA GLY A 80 -27.13 -13.68 2.69
C GLY A 80 -28.65 -13.72 2.64
N ASN A 81 -29.31 -12.57 2.76
CA ASN A 81 -30.76 -12.40 2.63
C ASN A 81 -31.25 -12.18 1.18
N GLY A 82 -30.37 -12.36 0.17
CA GLY A 82 -30.68 -12.19 -1.26
C GLY A 82 -30.67 -10.74 -1.75
N ARG A 83 -30.39 -9.76 -0.89
CA ARG A 83 -30.24 -8.36 -1.30
C ARG A 83 -28.82 -8.09 -1.81
N PRO A 84 -28.66 -7.25 -2.84
CA PRO A 84 -27.31 -6.87 -3.32
C PRO A 84 -26.59 -6.01 -2.27
N LEU A 85 -25.26 -6.07 -2.28
CA LEU A 85 -24.44 -5.12 -1.53
C LEU A 85 -24.70 -3.70 -2.02
N PRO A 86 -24.74 -2.70 -1.11
CA PRO A 86 -24.93 -1.33 -1.49
C PRO A 86 -23.70 -0.76 -2.22
N ASP A 87 -23.93 0.19 -3.12
CA ASP A 87 -22.85 0.93 -3.76
C ASP A 87 -22.00 1.64 -2.70
N GLY A 88 -20.69 1.68 -2.91
CA GLY A 88 -19.73 2.20 -1.95
C GLY A 88 -19.26 1.18 -0.89
N ALA A 89 -19.81 -0.04 -0.87
CA ALA A 89 -19.23 -1.13 -0.07
C ALA A 89 -17.85 -1.48 -0.61
N LYS A 90 -16.85 -1.51 0.28
CA LYS A 90 -15.45 -1.78 -0.08
C LYS A 90 -14.82 -2.78 0.88
N MET A 91 -13.94 -3.61 0.35
CA MET A 91 -13.09 -4.52 1.12
C MET A 91 -11.66 -4.47 0.62
N ALA A 92 -10.73 -4.79 1.51
CA ALA A 92 -9.35 -5.08 1.16
C ALA A 92 -8.97 -6.43 1.77
N LYS A 93 -8.35 -7.30 0.97
CA LYS A 93 -7.74 -8.54 1.45
C LYS A 93 -6.23 -8.36 1.38
N ILE A 94 -5.62 -8.29 2.54
CA ILE A 94 -4.19 -8.01 2.70
C ILE A 94 -3.49 -9.34 2.94
N HIS A 95 -2.48 -9.64 2.12
CA HIS A 95 -1.71 -10.87 2.20
C HIS A 95 -0.28 -10.61 2.66
N TRP A 96 0.21 -11.48 3.54
CA TRP A 96 1.60 -11.51 3.98
C TRP A 96 2.21 -12.89 3.78
N ASN A 97 3.52 -12.92 3.55
CA ASN A 97 4.28 -14.15 3.71
C ASN A 97 4.38 -14.47 5.20
N PRO A 98 3.91 -15.66 5.65
CA PRO A 98 3.95 -16.02 7.06
C PRO A 98 5.40 -16.15 7.54
N LYS A 99 5.66 -15.76 8.78
CA LYS A 99 6.97 -15.81 9.41
C LYS A 99 6.85 -16.39 10.82
N LYS A 100 7.79 -17.27 11.19
CA LYS A 100 7.93 -17.70 12.60
C LYS A 100 8.53 -16.57 13.43
N ASN A 101 7.94 -16.31 14.58
CA ASN A 101 8.53 -15.44 15.58
C ASN A 101 9.22 -16.30 16.63
N GLU A 102 10.51 -16.56 16.41
CA GLU A 102 11.31 -17.46 17.25
C GLU A 102 11.60 -16.91 18.65
N THR A 103 11.47 -15.59 18.84
CA THR A 103 11.71 -14.90 20.11
C THR A 103 10.48 -14.82 21.00
N ALA A 104 9.28 -15.01 20.45
CA ALA A 104 8.05 -14.98 21.24
C ALA A 104 7.75 -16.34 21.87
N PRO A 105 7.17 -16.38 23.09
CA PRO A 105 6.70 -17.62 23.72
C PRO A 105 5.76 -18.40 22.78
N GLY A 106 6.02 -19.71 22.63
CA GLY A 106 5.23 -20.58 21.75
C GLY A 106 5.56 -20.43 20.25
N GLN A 107 6.50 -19.58 19.89
CA GLN A 107 6.97 -19.37 18.51
C GLN A 107 5.82 -19.25 17.49
N PRO A 108 4.88 -18.29 17.67
CA PRO A 108 3.72 -18.17 16.80
C PRO A 108 4.14 -17.84 15.37
N THR A 109 3.28 -18.21 14.43
CA THR A 109 3.37 -17.71 13.06
C THR A 109 2.71 -16.33 13.02
N VAL A 110 3.41 -15.35 12.48
CA VAL A 110 2.99 -13.94 12.39
C VAL A 110 3.04 -13.45 10.96
N ALA A 111 2.39 -12.32 10.70
CA ALA A 111 2.51 -11.62 9.42
C ALA A 111 3.98 -11.18 9.22
N GLY A 112 4.59 -11.65 8.16
CA GLY A 112 5.92 -11.26 7.71
C GLY A 112 5.86 -10.14 6.67
N PRO A 113 6.72 -10.15 5.63
CA PRO A 113 6.67 -9.16 4.57
C PRO A 113 5.31 -9.15 3.87
N LEU A 114 4.82 -7.96 3.52
CA LEU A 114 3.62 -7.78 2.70
C LEU A 114 3.84 -8.50 1.35
N HIS A 115 2.86 -9.31 0.95
CA HIS A 115 2.85 -9.97 -0.35
C HIS A 115 2.11 -9.10 -1.38
N ASP A 116 0.81 -8.94 -1.20
CA ASP A 116 -0.04 -8.10 -2.04
C ASP A 116 -1.32 -7.66 -1.30
N ILE A 117 -2.16 -6.90 -1.98
CA ILE A 117 -3.47 -6.47 -1.47
C ILE A 117 -4.47 -6.52 -2.61
N ASP A 118 -5.52 -7.31 -2.43
CA ASP A 118 -6.69 -7.32 -3.30
C ASP A 118 -7.72 -6.31 -2.81
N PHE A 119 -8.30 -5.53 -3.72
CA PHE A 119 -9.39 -4.60 -3.41
C PHE A 119 -10.67 -4.99 -4.12
N MET A 120 -11.79 -4.80 -3.44
CA MET A 120 -13.12 -4.92 -3.98
C MET A 120 -13.92 -3.65 -3.69
N VAL A 121 -14.64 -3.17 -4.69
CA VAL A 121 -15.62 -2.08 -4.56
C VAL A 121 -16.91 -2.45 -5.25
N LYS A 122 -18.04 -2.15 -4.63
CA LYS A 122 -19.36 -2.25 -5.24
C LYS A 122 -19.77 -0.90 -5.81
N ASP A 123 -19.99 -0.85 -7.12
CA ASP A 123 -20.52 0.30 -7.83
C ASP A 123 -21.31 -0.16 -9.06
N ALA A 124 -22.63 -0.23 -8.92
CA ALA A 124 -23.52 -0.77 -9.93
C ALA A 124 -23.53 0.01 -11.24
N LYS A 125 -23.18 1.30 -11.22
CA LYS A 125 -23.10 2.12 -12.44
C LYS A 125 -21.79 1.95 -13.17
N ARG A 126 -20.68 1.93 -12.41
CA ARG A 126 -19.32 1.84 -12.96
C ARG A 126 -19.02 0.44 -13.50
N PHE A 127 -19.57 -0.58 -12.88
CA PHE A 127 -19.30 -1.98 -13.18
C PHE A 127 -20.57 -2.76 -13.58
N ALA A 128 -21.46 -2.11 -14.33
CA ALA A 128 -22.74 -2.69 -14.77
C ALA A 128 -22.58 -4.07 -15.48
N ASP A 129 -21.49 -4.25 -16.21
CA ASP A 129 -21.21 -5.47 -16.98
C ASP A 129 -20.61 -6.61 -16.15
N SER A 130 -20.32 -6.39 -14.87
CA SER A 130 -19.64 -7.36 -13.99
C SER A 130 -20.32 -7.56 -12.63
N SER A 131 -21.61 -7.43 -12.53
CA SER A 131 -22.38 -7.53 -11.28
C SER A 131 -22.23 -6.33 -10.35
N GLY A 132 -21.63 -5.24 -10.82
CA GLY A 132 -21.53 -3.97 -10.11
C GLY A 132 -20.27 -3.81 -9.27
#